data_98fc6f91fd73324b575725a482aa7a89
#
_entry.id   98fc6f91fd73324b575725a482aa7a89
#
_cell.length_a   1.000
_cell.length_b   1.000
_cell.length_c   1.000
_cell.angle_alpha   90.00
_cell.angle_beta   90.00
_cell.angle_gamma   90.00
#
_symmetry.space_group_name_H-M   'P 1'
#
loop_
_entity.id
_entity.type
_entity.pdbx_description
1 polymer ?
#
loop_
_entity_poly.entity_id
_entity_poly.type
_entity_poly.pdbx_seq_one_letter_code
_entity_poly.pdbx_strand_id
1 'polypeptide(L)'
;MIRKILISQPRPATERNPYTEMEEQFGVQFDFRQLIHVEGLSAREFRQQHINPLDYTAVILNSRLGIEHYFRLCEEMRLTVPDTMHYYCISEAVGNYLQKFIQYRKRKVFFSENNRFEDLLPAMHRRPNEKYLM
;
A
#
# COMPACT_ATOMS: atom_id res chain seq x y z
N MET A 1 26.20 -17.79 -21.52
CA MET A 1 25.59 -16.48 -21.85
C MET A 1 24.09 -16.54 -21.56
N ILE A 2 23.56 -15.62 -20.78
CA ILE A 2 22.11 -15.53 -20.46
C ILE A 2 21.40 -15.00 -21.71
N ARG A 3 20.41 -15.76 -22.21
CA ARG A 3 19.66 -15.39 -23.40
C ARG A 3 18.21 -14.99 -23.08
N LYS A 4 17.66 -15.50 -21.98
CA LYS A 4 16.27 -15.30 -21.59
C LYS A 4 16.16 -15.07 -20.08
N ILE A 5 15.36 -14.09 -19.68
CA ILE A 5 15.12 -13.73 -18.28
C ILE A 5 13.61 -13.75 -18.04
N LEU A 6 13.18 -14.47 -17.01
CA LEU A 6 11.79 -14.50 -16.57
C LEU A 6 11.55 -13.40 -15.53
N ILE A 7 10.55 -12.58 -15.77
CA ILE A 7 10.10 -11.52 -14.85
C ILE A 7 8.71 -11.89 -14.31
N SER A 8 8.60 -12.05 -12.99
CA SER A 8 7.34 -12.42 -12.33
C SER A 8 6.40 -11.23 -12.09
N GLN A 9 6.33 -10.30 -13.04
CA GLN A 9 5.49 -9.12 -13.01
C GLN A 9 4.74 -8.99 -14.34
N PRO A 10 3.63 -8.22 -14.38
CA PRO A 10 3.00 -7.87 -15.65
C PRO A 10 3.97 -7.06 -16.53
N ARG A 11 3.85 -7.23 -17.83
CA ARG A 11 4.65 -6.43 -18.78
C ARG A 11 4.31 -4.94 -18.61
N PRO A 12 5.30 -4.03 -18.56
CA PRO A 12 5.05 -2.60 -18.54
C PRO A 12 4.16 -2.15 -19.71
N ALA A 13 3.20 -1.28 -19.44
CA ALA A 13 2.26 -0.79 -20.46
C ALA A 13 2.91 0.14 -21.48
N THR A 14 4.06 0.75 -21.15
CA THR A 14 4.80 1.64 -22.04
C THR A 14 5.72 0.87 -22.95
N GLU A 15 5.72 1.18 -24.26
CA GLU A 15 6.60 0.55 -25.25
C GLU A 15 8.08 0.79 -24.90
N ARG A 16 8.40 2.00 -24.49
CA ARG A 16 9.75 2.36 -24.04
C ARG A 16 9.85 2.26 -22.53
N ASN A 17 10.58 1.28 -22.05
CA ASN A 17 10.78 0.99 -20.64
C ASN A 17 12.20 0.41 -20.43
N PRO A 18 12.72 0.33 -19.20
CA PRO A 18 14.06 -0.16 -18.93
C PRO A 18 14.36 -1.55 -19.48
N TYR A 19 13.35 -2.41 -19.59
CA TYR A 19 13.53 -3.76 -20.12
C TYR A 19 13.77 -3.77 -21.63
N THR A 20 13.04 -2.96 -22.41
CA THR A 20 13.26 -2.81 -23.85
C THR A 20 14.65 -2.25 -24.16
N GLU A 21 15.12 -1.28 -23.36
CA GLU A 21 16.48 -0.75 -23.51
C GLU A 21 17.54 -1.83 -23.22
N MET A 22 17.32 -2.69 -22.23
CA MET A 22 18.22 -3.81 -21.91
C MET A 22 18.18 -4.90 -22.99
N GLU A 23 17.02 -5.20 -23.58
CA GLU A 23 16.90 -6.14 -24.71
C GLU A 23 17.75 -5.67 -25.90
N GLU A 24 17.66 -4.39 -26.24
CA GLU A 24 18.43 -3.77 -27.32
C GLU A 24 19.93 -3.73 -27.03
N GLN A 25 20.31 -3.38 -25.81
CA GLN A 25 21.71 -3.20 -25.42
C GLN A 25 22.45 -4.52 -25.24
N PHE A 26 21.81 -5.54 -24.67
CA PHE A 26 22.48 -6.78 -24.26
C PHE A 26 22.04 -8.01 -25.05
N GLY A 27 21.09 -7.90 -25.98
CA GLY A 27 20.58 -9.01 -26.76
C GLY A 27 19.91 -10.11 -25.93
N VAL A 28 19.38 -9.75 -24.75
CA VAL A 28 18.60 -10.62 -23.87
C VAL A 28 17.11 -10.51 -24.20
N GLN A 29 16.33 -11.53 -23.88
CA GLN A 29 14.89 -11.52 -24.03
C GLN A 29 14.23 -11.60 -22.67
N PHE A 30 13.25 -10.72 -22.40
CA PHE A 30 12.44 -10.78 -21.20
C PHE A 30 11.10 -11.47 -21.46
N ASP A 31 10.80 -12.50 -20.65
CA ASP A 31 9.51 -13.17 -20.62
C ASP A 31 8.76 -12.75 -19.34
N PHE A 32 7.64 -12.04 -19.50
CA PHE A 32 6.84 -11.53 -18.37
C PHE A 32 5.74 -12.53 -18.06
N ARG A 33 5.71 -13.02 -16.81
CA ARG A 33 4.70 -13.93 -16.29
C ARG A 33 4.27 -13.46 -14.91
N GLN A 34 3.06 -12.96 -14.80
CA GLN A 34 2.51 -12.63 -13.50
C GLN A 34 2.16 -13.93 -12.75
N LEU A 35 2.98 -14.30 -11.76
CA LEU A 35 2.79 -15.51 -10.96
C LEU A 35 1.93 -15.28 -9.73
N ILE A 36 1.82 -14.04 -9.27
CA ILE A 36 1.02 -13.65 -8.10
C ILE A 36 0.05 -12.56 -8.53
N HIS A 37 -1.22 -12.76 -8.19
CA HIS A 37 -2.26 -11.76 -8.35
C HIS A 37 -2.81 -11.41 -6.97
N VAL A 38 -2.90 -10.11 -6.67
CA VAL A 38 -3.45 -9.60 -5.41
C VAL A 38 -4.80 -8.99 -5.71
N GLU A 39 -5.85 -9.57 -5.15
CA GLU A 39 -7.21 -9.05 -5.22
C GLU A 39 -7.65 -8.51 -3.86
N GLY A 40 -8.32 -7.36 -3.87
CA GLY A 40 -8.93 -6.82 -2.67
C GLY A 40 -10.24 -7.55 -2.36
N LEU A 41 -10.47 -7.83 -1.08
CA LEU A 41 -11.76 -8.34 -0.62
C LEU A 41 -12.89 -7.40 -1.06
N SER A 42 -14.02 -7.96 -1.48
CA SER A 42 -15.23 -7.18 -1.67
C SER A 42 -15.80 -6.70 -0.33
N ALA A 43 -16.61 -5.64 -0.34
CA ALA A 43 -17.29 -5.18 0.87
C ALA A 43 -18.17 -6.25 1.51
N ARG A 44 -18.75 -7.16 0.69
CA ARG A 44 -19.55 -8.28 1.18
C ARG A 44 -18.71 -9.27 1.98
N GLU A 45 -17.57 -9.69 1.44
CA GLU A 45 -16.65 -10.61 2.13
C GLU A 45 -16.04 -9.98 3.37
N PHE A 46 -15.68 -8.68 3.30
CA PHE A 46 -15.15 -7.95 4.44
C PHE A 46 -16.17 -7.86 5.60
N ARG A 47 -17.45 -7.61 5.30
CA ARG A 47 -18.51 -7.60 6.32
C ARG A 47 -18.66 -8.91 7.06
N GLN A 48 -18.36 -10.04 6.41
CA GLN A 48 -18.42 -11.37 7.06
C GLN A 48 -17.36 -11.52 8.16
N GLN A 49 -16.31 -10.70 8.14
CA GLN A 49 -15.30 -10.70 9.20
C GLN A 49 -15.73 -9.95 10.46
N HIS A 50 -16.89 -9.28 10.44
CA HIS A 50 -17.43 -8.48 11.55
C HIS A 50 -16.46 -7.40 12.06
N ILE A 51 -15.60 -6.89 11.18
CA ILE A 51 -14.68 -5.79 11.47
C ILE A 51 -15.31 -4.48 10.95
N ASN A 52 -15.44 -3.50 11.84
CA ASN A 52 -15.82 -2.15 11.44
C ASN A 52 -14.58 -1.25 11.48
N PRO A 53 -14.13 -0.70 10.35
CA PRO A 53 -12.97 0.20 10.30
C PRO A 53 -13.09 1.42 11.22
N LEU A 54 -14.31 1.88 11.53
CA LEU A 54 -14.55 3.04 12.39
C LEU A 54 -14.38 2.75 13.89
N ASP A 55 -14.27 1.49 14.30
CA ASP A 55 -13.97 1.11 15.67
C ASP A 55 -12.48 1.30 16.05
N TYR A 56 -11.67 1.64 15.05
CA TYR A 56 -10.24 1.88 15.19
C TYR A 56 -9.94 3.37 15.09
N THR A 57 -8.89 3.80 15.78
CA THR A 57 -8.44 5.19 15.79
C THR A 57 -7.23 5.44 14.91
N ALA A 58 -6.58 4.36 14.48
CA ALA A 58 -5.40 4.38 13.64
C ALA A 58 -5.37 3.23 12.63
N VAL A 59 -4.78 3.47 11.46
CA VAL A 59 -4.58 2.47 10.42
C VAL A 59 -3.09 2.34 10.11
N ILE A 60 -2.60 1.10 10.05
CA ILE A 60 -1.24 0.78 9.63
C ILE A 60 -1.26 0.39 8.15
N LEU A 61 -0.50 1.11 7.34
CA LEU A 61 -0.49 0.99 5.89
C LEU A 61 0.91 0.58 5.42
N ASN A 62 1.04 -0.61 4.87
CA ASN A 62 2.30 -1.19 4.44
C ASN A 62 2.56 -1.08 2.92
N SER A 63 1.58 -0.65 2.14
CA SER A 63 1.69 -0.53 0.68
C SER A 63 0.71 0.48 0.11
N ARG A 64 0.97 0.95 -1.11
CA ARG A 64 0.02 1.78 -1.87
C ARG A 64 -1.27 1.04 -2.16
N LEU A 65 -1.18 -0.25 -2.49
CA LEU A 65 -2.34 -1.11 -2.73
C LEU A 65 -3.20 -1.26 -1.48
N GLY A 66 -2.59 -1.36 -0.29
CA GLY A 66 -3.30 -1.36 0.98
C GLY A 66 -4.10 -0.07 1.22
N ILE A 67 -3.54 1.09 0.84
CA ILE A 67 -4.25 2.38 0.89
C ILE A 67 -5.49 2.35 -0.02
N GLU A 68 -5.31 1.95 -1.27
CA GLU A 68 -6.40 1.88 -2.26
C GLU A 68 -7.53 0.97 -1.77
N HIS A 69 -7.19 -0.21 -1.27
CA HIS A 69 -8.20 -1.16 -0.78
C HIS A 69 -8.90 -0.67 0.49
N TYR A 70 -8.19 -0.03 1.41
CA TYR A 70 -8.79 0.53 2.62
C TYR A 70 -9.85 1.59 2.28
N PHE A 71 -9.49 2.58 1.46
CA PHE A 71 -10.43 3.65 1.10
C PHE A 71 -11.56 3.16 0.19
N ARG A 72 -11.27 2.24 -0.74
CA ARG A 72 -12.30 1.58 -1.55
C ARG A 72 -13.32 0.84 -0.69
N LEU A 73 -12.87 0.05 0.29
CA LEU A 73 -13.77 -0.64 1.22
C LEU A 73 -14.61 0.33 2.04
N CYS A 74 -14.01 1.41 2.55
CA CYS A 74 -14.76 2.44 3.27
C CYS A 74 -15.85 3.05 2.38
N GLU A 75 -15.54 3.37 1.13
CA GLU A 75 -16.50 3.91 0.16
C GLU A 75 -17.63 2.91 -0.15
N GLU A 76 -17.30 1.66 -0.51
CA GLU A 76 -18.28 0.60 -0.78
C GLU A 76 -19.17 0.30 0.42
N MET A 77 -18.64 0.44 1.63
CA MET A 77 -19.39 0.29 2.89
C MET A 77 -20.14 1.55 3.30
N ARG A 78 -19.99 2.65 2.57
CA ARG A 78 -20.54 3.99 2.88
C ARG A 78 -20.09 4.52 4.24
N LEU A 79 -18.84 4.27 4.59
CA LEU A 79 -18.22 4.76 5.81
C LEU A 79 -17.44 6.04 5.52
N THR A 80 -17.64 7.04 6.35
CA THR A 80 -16.84 8.27 6.31
C THR A 80 -15.71 8.16 7.32
N VAL A 81 -14.47 8.08 6.81
CA VAL A 81 -13.29 8.03 7.67
C VAL A 81 -13.15 9.36 8.42
N PRO A 82 -13.11 9.35 9.78
CA PRO A 82 -13.08 10.59 10.54
C PRO A 82 -11.75 11.32 10.38
N ASP A 83 -11.82 12.64 10.44
CA ASP A 83 -10.65 13.52 10.40
C ASP A 83 -9.65 13.30 11.54
N THR A 84 -10.07 12.60 12.60
CA THR A 84 -9.24 12.25 13.75
C THR A 84 -8.41 11.00 13.54
N MET A 85 -8.64 10.25 12.45
CA MET A 85 -7.89 9.02 12.14
C MET A 85 -6.40 9.29 12.00
N HIS A 86 -5.57 8.48 12.64
CA HIS A 86 -4.13 8.48 12.50
C HIS A 86 -3.68 7.40 11.50
N TYR A 87 -2.58 7.65 10.81
CA TYR A 87 -2.04 6.75 9.80
C TYR A 87 -0.57 6.47 10.07
N TYR A 88 -0.21 5.20 10.09
CA TYR A 88 1.15 4.72 10.29
C TYR A 88 1.59 4.01 9.02
N CYS A 89 2.50 4.62 8.27
CA CYS A 89 2.95 4.17 6.97
C CYS A 89 4.34 3.56 7.08
N ILE A 90 4.55 2.42 6.43
CA ILE A 90 5.83 1.70 6.46
C ILE A 90 6.97 2.51 5.81
N SER A 91 6.65 3.47 4.96
CA SER A 91 7.63 4.31 4.29
C SER A 91 7.08 5.70 3.99
N GLU A 92 8.00 6.63 3.73
CA GLU A 92 7.65 7.97 3.25
C GLU A 92 6.86 7.92 1.94
N ALA A 93 7.23 7.02 1.02
CA ALA A 93 6.54 6.87 -0.27
C ALA A 93 5.08 6.45 -0.10
N VAL A 94 4.77 5.59 0.89
CA VAL A 94 3.40 5.21 1.24
C VAL A 94 2.67 6.39 1.88
N GLY A 95 3.31 7.11 2.80
CA GLY A 95 2.76 8.31 3.43
C GLY A 95 2.43 9.43 2.43
N ASN A 96 3.31 9.64 1.45
CA ASN A 96 3.08 10.60 0.37
C ASN A 96 1.93 10.17 -0.56
N TYR A 97 1.79 8.88 -0.83
CA TYR A 97 0.68 8.36 -1.65
C TYR A 97 -0.68 8.55 -0.97
N LEU A 98 -0.71 8.48 0.36
CA LEU A 98 -1.91 8.69 1.16
C LEU A 98 -2.55 10.08 0.95
N GLN A 99 -1.78 11.08 0.52
CA GLN A 99 -2.30 12.44 0.22
C GLN A 99 -3.37 12.48 -0.87
N LYS A 100 -3.47 11.44 -1.69
CA LYS A 100 -4.52 11.33 -2.71
C LYS A 100 -5.90 11.05 -2.11
N PHE A 101 -5.95 10.55 -0.87
CA PHE A 101 -7.18 10.07 -0.23
C PHE A 101 -7.60 10.92 0.96
N ILE A 102 -6.65 11.63 1.59
CA ILE A 102 -6.90 12.45 2.78
C ILE A 102 -6.28 13.84 2.65
N GLN A 103 -6.81 14.79 3.41
CA GLN A 103 -6.10 16.04 3.67
C GLN A 103 -4.90 15.75 4.57
N TYR A 104 -3.70 15.79 3.99
CA TYR A 104 -2.46 15.49 4.71
C TYR A 104 -2.20 16.49 5.84
N ARG A 105 -1.90 15.95 7.04
CA ARG A 105 -1.46 16.73 8.20
C ARG A 105 -0.33 15.97 8.91
N LYS A 106 0.84 16.58 9.06
CA LYS A 106 2.02 15.98 9.71
C LYS A 106 1.74 15.32 11.07
N ARG A 107 0.81 15.88 11.84
CA ARG A 107 0.43 15.37 13.16
C ARG A 107 -0.37 14.06 13.13
N LYS A 108 -0.89 13.68 11.97
CA LYS A 108 -1.76 12.51 11.78
C LYS A 108 -1.10 11.38 11.01
N VAL A 109 -0.04 11.67 10.27
CA VAL A 109 0.63 10.71 9.39
C VAL A 109 2.06 10.51 9.88
N PHE A 110 2.36 9.27 10.25
CA PHE A 110 3.68 8.84 10.71
C PHE A 110 4.23 7.86 9.70
N PHE A 111 5.51 7.97 9.38
CA PHE A 111 6.17 7.02 8.47
C PHE A 111 7.59 6.70 8.95
N SER A 112 8.07 5.53 8.54
CA SER A 112 9.44 5.12 8.74
C SER A 112 10.34 5.69 7.64
N GLU A 113 11.50 6.20 8.00
CA GLU A 113 12.52 6.65 7.05
C GLU A 113 13.31 5.47 6.44
N ASN A 114 13.38 4.35 7.17
CA ASN A 114 14.19 3.18 6.81
C ASN A 114 13.35 1.99 6.31
N ASN A 115 12.07 2.17 6.05
CA ASN A 115 11.11 1.11 5.67
C ASN A 115 11.02 -0.03 6.71
N ARG A 116 11.14 0.31 8.00
CA ARG A 116 11.09 -0.65 9.11
C ARG A 116 9.92 -0.34 10.02
N PHE A 117 9.18 -1.37 10.39
CA PHE A 117 8.03 -1.21 11.29
C PHE A 117 8.45 -0.72 12.68
N GLU A 118 9.61 -1.13 13.14
CA GLU A 118 10.15 -0.76 14.45
C GLU A 118 10.31 0.76 14.61
N ASP A 119 10.54 1.49 13.53
CA ASP A 119 10.68 2.95 13.56
C ASP A 119 9.35 3.67 13.88
N LEU A 120 8.21 2.98 13.72
CA LEU A 120 6.89 3.50 14.05
C LEU A 120 6.55 3.33 15.55
N LEU A 121 7.18 2.37 16.23
CA LEU A 121 6.89 2.05 17.63
C LEU A 121 7.01 3.24 18.59
N PRO A 122 8.00 4.15 18.49
CA PRO A 122 8.07 5.31 19.37
C PRO A 122 6.86 6.24 19.23
N ALA A 123 6.31 6.40 18.02
CA ALA A 123 5.10 7.18 17.79
C ALA A 123 3.86 6.48 18.34
N MET A 124 3.79 5.16 18.22
CA MET A 124 2.72 4.32 18.75
C MET A 124 2.72 4.31 20.29
N HIS A 125 3.88 4.15 20.92
CA HIS A 125 4.01 4.17 22.38
C HIS A 125 3.58 5.49 23.02
N ARG A 126 3.72 6.60 22.31
CA ARG A 126 3.22 7.91 22.79
C ARG A 126 1.69 8.02 22.78
N ARG A 127 0.99 7.04 22.19
CA ARG A 127 -0.47 7.00 22.05
C ARG A 127 -1.03 5.65 22.52
N PRO A 128 -0.95 5.34 23.80
CA PRO A 128 -1.28 4.00 24.34
C PRO A 128 -2.76 3.62 24.20
N ASN A 129 -3.63 4.60 23.97
CA ASN A 129 -5.08 4.37 23.84
C ASN A 129 -5.53 4.19 22.39
N GLU A 130 -4.62 4.21 21.42
CA GLU A 130 -4.99 3.97 20.03
C GLU A 130 -5.33 2.51 19.78
N LYS A 131 -6.34 2.32 18.94
CA LYS A 131 -6.73 1.01 18.40
C LYS A 131 -6.29 0.95 16.95
N TYR A 132 -5.46 -0.02 16.62
CA TYR A 132 -4.84 -0.14 15.31
C TYR A 132 -5.57 -1.17 14.43
N LEU A 133 -5.86 -0.79 13.20
CA LEU A 133 -6.26 -1.69 12.11
C LEU A 133 -5.06 -1.87 11.18
N MET A 134 -4.75 -3.12 10.81
CA MET A 134 -3.69 -3.46 9.86
C MET A 134 -4.20 -4.40 8.76
#